data_51a4fe51a327051de945b72625fa8626
#
_entry.id   51a4fe51a327051de945b72625fa8626
#
_cell.length_a   1.000
_cell.length_b   1.000
_cell.length_c   1.000
_cell.angle_alpha   90.00
_cell.angle_beta   90.00
_cell.angle_gamma   90.00
#
_symmetry.space_group_name_H-M   'P 1'
#
loop_
_entity.id
_entity.type
_entity.pdbx_description
1 polymer ?
#
loop_
_entity_poly.entity_id
_entity_poly.type
_entity_poly.pdbx_seq_one_letter_code
_entity_poly.pdbx_strand_id
1 'polypeptide(L)'
;LLVVPLMTVVMGGGLFCMLVGGWLPGIAGAAAWTCRAVLWIYEKSCGLGERIPGGLFVRGRPEGWQIALYLVLITGLAAYGYRRRGELPLFWKCQWIMAALCILLLRTGDGFQVTMLDVGQGDCIHIRSGDGKDYLIDGGSSTKKEIMKYQMLPYLKFMGVRHLQAVFVTHADKDHCSGIIELLEEYPVRGLTIGSLVLPSIDRESADEQYKRMEELAMGKGIRVEYMGRGQQIEDGEM
;
A
#
# COMPACT_ATOMS: atom_id res chain seq x y z
N LEU A 1 -13.14 12.30 2.37
CA LEU A 1 -14.37 13.11 2.26
C LEU A 1 -14.08 14.58 1.94
N LEU A 2 -13.07 15.20 2.56
CA LEU A 2 -12.68 16.60 2.31
C LEU A 2 -12.01 16.82 0.94
N VAL A 3 -11.37 15.79 0.42
CA VAL A 3 -10.56 15.80 -0.80
C VAL A 3 -11.39 16.10 -2.05
N VAL A 4 -12.51 15.40 -2.22
CA VAL A 4 -13.31 15.49 -3.44
C VAL A 4 -13.88 16.90 -3.67
N PRO A 5 -14.55 17.57 -2.70
CA PRO A 5 -15.04 18.91 -2.91
C PRO A 5 -13.93 19.95 -3.13
N LEU A 6 -12.77 19.77 -2.48
CA LEU A 6 -11.63 20.67 -2.68
C LEU A 6 -10.99 20.52 -4.07
N MET A 7 -10.95 19.30 -4.62
CA MET A 7 -10.49 19.09 -6.00
C MET A 7 -11.38 19.79 -7.03
N THR A 8 -12.68 19.85 -6.81
CA THR A 8 -13.61 20.58 -7.70
C THR A 8 -13.26 22.06 -7.75
N VAL A 9 -12.90 22.66 -6.60
CA VAL A 9 -12.47 24.07 -6.53
C VAL A 9 -11.15 24.28 -7.30
N VAL A 10 -10.18 23.38 -7.15
CA VAL A 10 -8.89 23.48 -7.84
C VAL A 10 -9.07 23.30 -9.36
N MET A 11 -9.87 22.33 -9.80
CA MET A 11 -10.14 22.11 -11.22
C MET A 11 -10.91 23.30 -11.83
N GLY A 12 -11.98 23.75 -11.17
CA GLY A 12 -12.77 24.90 -11.64
C GLY A 12 -11.95 26.19 -11.69
N GLY A 13 -11.17 26.46 -10.63
CA GLY A 13 -10.27 27.62 -10.57
C GLY A 13 -9.16 27.56 -11.60
N GLY A 14 -8.57 26.40 -11.84
CA GLY A 14 -7.56 26.19 -12.88
C GLY A 14 -8.11 26.44 -14.29
N LEU A 15 -9.28 25.88 -14.60
CA LEU A 15 -9.96 26.13 -15.88
C LEU A 15 -10.31 27.60 -16.05
N PHE A 16 -10.82 28.24 -15.01
CA PHE A 16 -11.10 29.68 -15.01
C PHE A 16 -9.82 30.51 -15.26
N CYS A 17 -8.72 30.18 -14.61
CA CYS A 17 -7.42 30.84 -14.87
C CYS A 17 -6.96 30.70 -16.32
N MET A 18 -7.17 29.53 -16.94
CA MET A 18 -6.82 29.33 -18.36
C MET A 18 -7.68 30.19 -19.30
N LEU A 19 -8.98 30.31 -19.01
CA LEU A 19 -9.92 31.04 -19.88
C LEU A 19 -9.79 32.57 -19.74
N VAL A 20 -9.54 33.06 -18.52
CA VAL A 20 -9.63 34.50 -18.20
C VAL A 20 -8.26 35.14 -18.01
N GLY A 21 -7.20 34.31 -17.81
CA GLY A 21 -5.87 34.80 -17.45
C GLY A 21 -5.21 35.73 -18.47
N GLY A 22 -5.50 35.52 -19.76
CA GLY A 22 -4.99 36.37 -20.83
C GLY A 22 -5.68 37.75 -20.91
N TRP A 23 -6.89 37.88 -20.37
CA TRP A 23 -7.70 39.09 -20.50
C TRP A 23 -7.79 39.91 -19.20
N LEU A 24 -7.83 39.22 -18.06
CA LEU A 24 -8.00 39.84 -16.75
C LEU A 24 -7.03 39.21 -15.72
N PRO A 25 -5.74 39.53 -15.81
CA PRO A 25 -4.70 38.88 -15.00
C PRO A 25 -4.88 39.03 -13.48
N GLY A 26 -5.47 40.14 -13.05
CA GLY A 26 -5.74 40.36 -11.62
C GLY A 26 -6.78 39.42 -11.03
N ILE A 27 -7.86 39.13 -11.79
CA ILE A 27 -8.92 38.20 -11.37
C ILE A 27 -8.42 36.75 -11.43
N ALA A 28 -7.69 36.45 -12.48
CA ALA A 28 -7.03 35.13 -12.62
C ALA A 28 -6.01 34.90 -11.50
N GLY A 29 -5.29 35.94 -11.08
CA GLY A 29 -4.38 35.89 -9.92
C GLY A 29 -5.08 35.55 -8.60
N ALA A 30 -6.26 36.14 -8.34
CA ALA A 30 -7.06 35.78 -7.17
C ALA A 30 -7.54 34.33 -7.19
N ALA A 31 -8.01 33.85 -8.35
CA ALA A 31 -8.42 32.46 -8.51
C ALA A 31 -7.23 31.50 -8.33
N ALA A 32 -6.06 31.82 -8.88
CA ALA A 32 -4.84 31.04 -8.69
C ALA A 32 -4.39 31.01 -7.23
N TRP A 33 -4.53 32.11 -6.50
CA TRP A 33 -4.25 32.17 -5.06
C TRP A 33 -5.19 31.23 -4.28
N THR A 34 -6.49 31.23 -4.60
CA THR A 34 -7.47 30.33 -4.00
C THR A 34 -7.11 28.87 -4.24
N CYS A 35 -6.76 28.50 -5.48
CA CYS A 35 -6.29 27.14 -5.80
C CYS A 35 -5.04 26.76 -4.98
N ARG A 36 -4.09 27.68 -4.86
CA ARG A 36 -2.87 27.46 -4.07
C ARG A 36 -3.17 27.27 -2.57
N ALA A 37 -4.09 28.06 -2.03
CA ALA A 37 -4.52 27.94 -0.64
C ALA A 37 -5.18 26.57 -0.38
N VAL A 38 -6.03 26.11 -1.31
CA VAL A 38 -6.66 24.79 -1.22
C VAL A 38 -5.61 23.66 -1.29
N LEU A 39 -4.65 23.74 -2.20
CA LEU A 39 -3.55 22.77 -2.30
C LEU A 39 -2.69 22.76 -1.03
N TRP A 40 -2.43 23.91 -0.45
CA TRP A 40 -1.71 24.02 0.83
C TRP A 40 -2.48 23.34 1.98
N ILE A 41 -3.79 23.56 2.09
CA ILE A 41 -4.65 22.89 3.07
C ILE A 41 -4.57 21.37 2.85
N TYR A 42 -4.57 20.92 1.60
CA TYR A 42 -4.46 19.53 1.22
C TYR A 42 -3.14 18.90 1.72
N GLU A 43 -2.03 19.55 1.39
CA GLU A 43 -0.69 19.11 1.81
C GLU A 43 -0.57 19.04 3.34
N LYS A 44 -1.07 20.06 4.04
CA LYS A 44 -1.05 20.07 5.51
C LYS A 44 -1.95 19.00 6.13
N SER A 45 -3.12 18.77 5.55
CA SER A 45 -4.04 17.72 6.00
C SER A 45 -3.45 16.32 5.81
N CYS A 46 -2.79 16.06 4.67
CA CYS A 46 -2.08 14.81 4.42
C CYS A 46 -0.92 14.64 5.40
N GLY A 47 -0.07 15.65 5.56
CA GLY A 47 1.05 15.61 6.50
C GLY A 47 0.62 15.44 7.96
N LEU A 48 -0.55 15.98 8.36
CA LEU A 48 -1.12 15.74 9.68
C LEU A 48 -1.57 14.27 9.81
N GLY A 49 -2.25 13.73 8.78
CA GLY A 49 -2.67 12.32 8.74
C GLY A 49 -1.48 11.35 8.85
N GLU A 50 -0.35 11.70 8.27
CA GLU A 50 0.88 10.91 8.36
C GLU A 50 1.47 10.87 9.78
N ARG A 51 1.27 11.91 10.58
CA ARG A 51 1.80 12.02 11.95
C ARG A 51 0.94 11.30 12.99
N ILE A 52 -0.29 10.97 12.66
CA ILE A 52 -1.19 10.28 13.60
C ILE A 52 -0.72 8.82 13.76
N PRO A 53 -0.39 8.37 14.99
CA PRO A 53 -0.10 6.98 15.26
C PRO A 53 -1.30 6.09 14.84
N GLY A 54 -1.05 5.06 14.02
CA GLY A 54 -2.15 4.23 13.49
C GLY A 54 -2.95 4.89 12.34
N GLY A 55 -2.58 6.09 11.87
CA GLY A 55 -3.24 6.78 10.76
C GLY A 55 -3.17 6.04 9.42
N LEU A 56 -2.22 5.11 9.26
CA LEU A 56 -2.15 4.19 8.14
C LEU A 56 -2.58 2.79 8.60
N PHE A 57 -3.72 2.35 8.11
CA PHE A 57 -4.22 1.00 8.33
C PHE A 57 -4.28 0.25 7.00
N VAL A 58 -3.29 -0.62 6.78
CA VAL A 58 -3.23 -1.45 5.58
C VAL A 58 -4.16 -2.65 5.79
N ARG A 59 -5.28 -2.68 5.08
CA ARG A 59 -6.31 -3.73 5.21
C ARG A 59 -6.36 -4.67 4.01
N GLY A 60 -5.88 -4.21 2.86
CA GLY A 60 -6.10 -4.86 1.58
C GLY A 60 -7.42 -4.43 0.92
N ARG A 61 -7.68 -5.00 -0.23
CA ARG A 61 -8.94 -4.75 -0.98
C ARG A 61 -10.12 -5.45 -0.28
N PRO A 62 -11.30 -4.83 -0.25
CA PRO A 62 -12.50 -5.53 0.15
C PRO A 62 -12.93 -6.51 -0.96
N GLU A 63 -13.54 -7.62 -0.55
CA GLU A 63 -14.13 -8.60 -1.45
C GLU A 63 -15.38 -8.05 -2.15
N GLY A 64 -15.70 -8.57 -3.34
CA GLY A 64 -16.85 -8.11 -4.11
C GLY A 64 -18.18 -8.19 -3.35
N TRP A 65 -18.38 -9.26 -2.56
CA TRP A 65 -19.57 -9.41 -1.72
C TRP A 65 -19.66 -8.37 -0.59
N GLN A 66 -18.51 -7.95 -0.02
CA GLN A 66 -18.45 -6.91 1.00
C GLN A 66 -18.88 -5.55 0.42
N ILE A 67 -18.41 -5.23 -0.80
CA ILE A 67 -18.79 -4.02 -1.51
C ILE A 67 -20.29 -4.05 -1.81
N ALA A 68 -20.81 -5.18 -2.32
CA ALA A 68 -22.22 -5.34 -2.60
C ALA A 68 -23.09 -5.15 -1.35
N LEU A 69 -22.72 -5.81 -0.25
CA LEU A 69 -23.44 -5.70 1.02
C LEU A 69 -23.37 -4.27 1.59
N TYR A 70 -22.20 -3.63 1.53
CA TYR A 70 -22.03 -2.23 1.91
C TYR A 70 -22.99 -1.31 1.13
N LEU A 71 -23.04 -1.46 -0.19
CA LEU A 71 -23.94 -0.67 -1.05
C LEU A 71 -25.41 -0.92 -0.72
N VAL A 72 -25.82 -2.18 -0.49
CA VAL A 72 -27.19 -2.53 -0.09
C VAL A 72 -27.55 -1.87 1.24
N LEU A 73 -26.65 -1.89 2.24
CA LEU A 73 -26.90 -1.26 3.54
C LEU A 73 -27.03 0.26 3.43
N ILE A 74 -26.13 0.92 2.69
CA ILE A 74 -26.17 2.38 2.54
C ILE A 74 -27.39 2.83 1.74
N THR A 75 -27.70 2.16 0.63
CA THR A 75 -28.91 2.47 -0.17
C THR A 75 -30.19 2.17 0.60
N GLY A 76 -30.23 1.08 1.35
CA GLY A 76 -31.33 0.75 2.26
C GLY A 76 -31.56 1.80 3.34
N LEU A 77 -30.49 2.28 3.99
CA LEU A 77 -30.54 3.38 4.95
C LEU A 77 -31.08 4.67 4.32
N ALA A 78 -30.58 5.01 3.11
CA ALA A 78 -31.01 6.20 2.38
C ALA A 78 -32.50 6.11 2.00
N ALA A 79 -32.95 4.96 1.47
CA ALA A 79 -34.34 4.72 1.11
C ALA A 79 -35.27 4.74 2.31
N TYR A 80 -34.85 4.14 3.43
CA TYR A 80 -35.61 4.16 4.69
C TYR A 80 -35.69 5.58 5.26
N GLY A 81 -34.58 6.33 5.27
CA GLY A 81 -34.55 7.74 5.70
C GLY A 81 -35.44 8.64 4.82
N TYR A 82 -35.48 8.39 3.51
CA TYR A 82 -36.37 9.10 2.60
C TYR A 82 -37.85 8.82 2.90
N ARG A 83 -38.23 7.54 3.11
CA ARG A 83 -39.60 7.15 3.46
C ARG A 83 -40.07 7.73 4.80
N ARG A 84 -39.18 7.82 5.78
CA ARG A 84 -39.46 8.37 7.11
C ARG A 84 -39.25 9.89 7.20
N ARG A 85 -39.14 10.59 6.09
CA ARG A 85 -38.91 12.06 6.02
C ARG A 85 -37.77 12.58 6.91
N GLY A 86 -36.76 11.76 7.12
CA GLY A 86 -35.59 12.14 7.91
C GLY A 86 -35.70 11.98 9.44
N GLU A 87 -36.77 11.43 9.95
CA GLU A 87 -37.06 11.29 11.40
C GLU A 87 -36.22 10.21 12.13
N LEU A 88 -35.27 9.56 11.42
CA LEU A 88 -34.36 8.63 12.07
C LEU A 88 -33.42 9.38 13.03
N PRO A 89 -33.37 8.99 14.31
CA PRO A 89 -32.41 9.53 15.28
C PRO A 89 -30.98 9.38 14.75
N LEU A 90 -30.14 10.37 15.01
CA LEU A 90 -28.73 10.37 14.59
C LEU A 90 -28.00 9.10 15.05
N PHE A 91 -28.31 8.61 16.24
CA PHE A 91 -27.75 7.40 16.82
C PHE A 91 -27.94 6.17 15.89
N TRP A 92 -29.13 5.94 15.37
CA TRP A 92 -29.39 4.83 14.44
C TRP A 92 -28.67 5.00 13.11
N LYS A 93 -28.61 6.25 12.59
CA LYS A 93 -27.83 6.54 11.38
C LYS A 93 -26.36 6.19 11.57
N CYS A 94 -25.77 6.60 12.69
CA CYS A 94 -24.38 6.29 13.01
C CYS A 94 -24.14 4.77 13.17
N GLN A 95 -25.04 4.04 13.82
CA GLN A 95 -24.91 2.57 13.96
C GLN A 95 -24.95 1.85 12.61
N TRP A 96 -25.87 2.23 11.72
CA TRP A 96 -25.94 1.64 10.38
C TRP A 96 -24.71 1.92 9.55
N ILE A 97 -24.21 3.15 9.57
CA ILE A 97 -22.97 3.52 8.88
C ILE A 97 -21.79 2.75 9.46
N MET A 98 -21.71 2.65 10.79
CA MET A 98 -20.65 1.90 11.46
C MET A 98 -20.70 0.42 11.08
N ALA A 99 -21.89 -0.21 11.09
CA ALA A 99 -22.06 -1.60 10.67
C ALA A 99 -21.63 -1.82 9.22
N ALA A 100 -22.02 -0.92 8.31
CA ALA A 100 -21.61 -0.96 6.91
C ALA A 100 -20.08 -0.82 6.74
N LEU A 101 -19.45 0.06 7.50
CA LEU A 101 -17.98 0.20 7.51
C LEU A 101 -17.29 -1.04 8.10
N CYS A 102 -17.84 -1.63 9.17
CA CYS A 102 -17.30 -2.84 9.76
C CYS A 102 -17.25 -4.01 8.76
N ILE A 103 -18.25 -4.12 7.86
CA ILE A 103 -18.25 -5.15 6.81
C ILE A 103 -17.04 -5.03 5.89
N LEU A 104 -16.67 -3.81 5.50
CA LEU A 104 -15.48 -3.58 4.68
C LEU A 104 -14.18 -3.90 5.42
N LEU A 105 -14.24 -3.95 6.75
CA LEU A 105 -13.11 -4.29 7.61
C LEU A 105 -13.03 -5.78 7.96
N LEU A 106 -14.02 -6.60 7.62
CA LEU A 106 -13.93 -8.04 7.80
C LEU A 106 -12.86 -8.61 6.87
N ARG A 107 -11.96 -9.41 7.40
CA ARG A 107 -11.00 -10.17 6.60
C ARG A 107 -11.51 -11.60 6.49
N THR A 108 -11.86 -12.01 5.30
CA THR A 108 -12.03 -13.42 4.95
C THR A 108 -10.63 -13.98 4.77
N GLY A 109 -10.34 -15.10 5.42
CA GLY A 109 -9.03 -15.74 5.29
C GLY A 109 -8.81 -16.12 3.82
N ASP A 110 -7.83 -15.48 3.20
CA ASP A 110 -7.34 -15.91 1.90
C ASP A 110 -6.60 -17.24 2.16
N GLY A 111 -7.01 -18.31 1.52
CA GLY A 111 -6.29 -19.58 1.58
C GLY A 111 -4.88 -19.45 0.98
N PHE A 112 -4.17 -20.57 0.86
CA PHE A 112 -2.85 -20.60 0.21
C PHE A 112 -2.92 -19.94 -1.18
N GLN A 113 -2.02 -18.98 -1.41
CA GLN A 113 -1.94 -18.24 -2.66
C GLN A 113 -0.49 -17.97 -3.05
N VAL A 114 -0.18 -18.19 -4.31
CA VAL A 114 1.09 -17.80 -4.93
C VAL A 114 0.79 -16.82 -6.05
N THR A 115 1.45 -15.67 -6.03
CA THR A 115 1.28 -14.63 -7.04
C THR A 115 2.63 -14.20 -7.59
N MET A 116 2.81 -14.30 -8.89
CA MET A 116 3.94 -13.71 -9.59
C MET A 116 3.57 -12.28 -10.03
N LEU A 117 4.40 -11.32 -9.65
CA LEU A 117 4.21 -9.93 -10.02
C LEU A 117 4.84 -9.65 -11.39
N ASP A 118 4.14 -8.88 -12.23
CA ASP A 118 4.74 -8.38 -13.47
C ASP A 118 5.75 -7.28 -13.16
N VAL A 119 6.99 -7.66 -12.97
CA VAL A 119 8.14 -6.75 -12.78
C VAL A 119 8.90 -6.50 -14.07
N GLY A 120 8.43 -7.00 -15.20
CA GLY A 120 9.13 -6.98 -16.50
C GLY A 120 10.13 -8.12 -16.57
N GLN A 121 11.37 -7.84 -16.97
CA GLN A 121 12.41 -8.85 -16.99
C GLN A 121 13.02 -8.98 -15.59
N GLY A 122 12.58 -10.00 -14.85
CA GLY A 122 12.97 -10.30 -13.48
C GLY A 122 11.91 -11.09 -12.74
N ASP A 123 12.16 -11.42 -11.48
CA ASP A 123 11.29 -12.23 -10.65
C ASP A 123 10.84 -11.48 -9.39
N CYS A 124 9.57 -11.68 -9.04
CA CYS A 124 8.99 -11.22 -7.79
C CYS A 124 7.77 -12.10 -7.47
N ILE A 125 7.89 -12.97 -6.48
CA ILE A 125 6.86 -13.94 -6.13
C ILE A 125 6.41 -13.69 -4.69
N HIS A 126 5.12 -13.43 -4.53
CA HIS A 126 4.48 -13.33 -3.22
C HIS A 126 3.78 -14.65 -2.92
N ILE A 127 4.06 -15.21 -1.74
CA ILE A 127 3.40 -16.40 -1.23
C ILE A 127 2.65 -16.04 0.05
N ARG A 128 1.37 -16.35 0.08
CA ARG A 128 0.55 -16.36 1.30
C ARG A 128 0.28 -17.79 1.69
N SER A 129 0.67 -18.18 2.89
CA SER A 129 0.39 -19.52 3.44
C SER A 129 -1.07 -19.66 3.86
N GLY A 130 -1.53 -20.90 4.07
CA GLY A 130 -2.90 -21.17 4.50
C GLY A 130 -3.26 -20.58 5.88
N ASP A 131 -2.27 -20.37 6.74
CA ASP A 131 -2.42 -19.70 8.05
C ASP A 131 -2.29 -18.15 7.97
N GLY A 132 -2.15 -17.59 6.75
CA GLY A 132 -2.17 -16.15 6.49
C GLY A 132 -0.84 -15.44 6.68
N LYS A 133 0.28 -16.15 6.73
CA LYS A 133 1.62 -15.56 6.71
C LYS A 133 2.04 -15.21 5.29
N ASP A 134 2.77 -14.14 5.14
CA ASP A 134 3.18 -13.59 3.85
C ASP A 134 4.70 -13.71 3.67
N TYR A 135 5.12 -14.20 2.52
CA TYR A 135 6.51 -14.38 2.12
C TYR A 135 6.75 -13.72 0.77
N LEU A 136 7.96 -13.23 0.57
CA LEU A 136 8.39 -12.70 -0.72
C LEU A 136 9.62 -13.48 -1.20
N ILE A 137 9.64 -13.91 -2.45
CA ILE A 137 10.78 -14.54 -3.09
C ILE A 137 11.19 -13.65 -4.25
N ASP A 138 12.42 -13.17 -4.20
CA ASP A 138 12.98 -12.19 -5.10
C ASP A 138 12.14 -10.90 -5.22
N GLY A 139 12.61 -9.95 -5.96
CA GLY A 139 11.93 -8.68 -6.17
C GLY A 139 12.83 -7.77 -6.96
N GLY A 140 13.18 -8.19 -8.18
CA GLY A 140 14.08 -7.44 -9.03
C GLY A 140 13.55 -7.21 -10.44
N SER A 141 14.21 -6.33 -11.18
CA SER A 141 14.01 -6.14 -12.62
C SER A 141 15.23 -5.54 -13.26
N SER A 142 15.56 -6.04 -14.45
CA SER A 142 16.57 -5.43 -15.30
C SER A 142 16.01 -4.34 -16.23
N THR A 143 14.69 -4.32 -16.46
CA THR A 143 14.02 -3.41 -17.39
C THR A 143 13.24 -2.27 -16.74
N LYS A 144 12.67 -2.50 -15.55
CA LYS A 144 11.91 -1.48 -14.80
C LYS A 144 12.77 -0.91 -13.67
N LYS A 145 12.53 0.36 -13.32
CA LYS A 145 13.17 1.06 -12.19
C LYS A 145 12.16 1.28 -11.08
N GLU A 146 12.64 1.49 -9.85
CA GLU A 146 11.82 1.79 -8.67
C GLU A 146 10.66 0.77 -8.48
N ILE A 147 10.96 -0.53 -8.66
CA ILE A 147 9.95 -1.60 -8.61
C ILE A 147 9.32 -1.69 -7.24
N MET A 148 10.11 -1.48 -6.20
CA MET A 148 9.59 -1.46 -4.82
C MET A 148 8.48 -0.43 -4.69
N LYS A 149 8.70 0.78 -5.17
CA LYS A 149 7.79 1.91 -5.02
C LYS A 149 6.53 1.80 -5.88
N TYR A 150 6.65 1.34 -7.13
CA TYR A 150 5.55 1.38 -8.09
C TYR A 150 4.84 0.04 -8.31
N GLN A 151 5.43 -1.07 -7.88
CA GLN A 151 4.86 -2.40 -8.08
C GLN A 151 4.76 -3.22 -6.80
N MET A 152 5.87 -3.49 -6.12
CA MET A 152 5.87 -4.37 -4.94
C MET A 152 5.06 -3.80 -3.78
N LEU A 153 5.37 -2.59 -3.32
CA LEU A 153 4.71 -1.98 -2.16
C LEU A 153 3.22 -1.69 -2.41
N PRO A 154 2.80 -1.14 -3.57
CA PRO A 154 1.37 -1.01 -3.89
C PRO A 154 0.64 -2.35 -3.90
N TYR A 155 1.24 -3.39 -4.48
CA TYR A 155 0.67 -4.74 -4.50
C TYR A 155 0.53 -5.31 -3.07
N LEU A 156 1.60 -5.28 -2.27
CA LEU A 156 1.57 -5.78 -0.89
C LEU A 156 0.50 -5.06 -0.05
N LYS A 157 0.40 -3.73 -0.19
CA LYS A 157 -0.66 -2.95 0.48
C LYS A 157 -2.06 -3.30 -0.04
N PHE A 158 -2.21 -3.53 -1.33
CA PHE A 158 -3.47 -3.96 -1.96
C PHE A 158 -3.91 -5.35 -1.45
N MET A 159 -2.96 -6.25 -1.22
CA MET A 159 -3.20 -7.57 -0.63
C MET A 159 -3.35 -7.52 0.90
N GLY A 160 -3.17 -6.36 1.53
CA GLY A 160 -3.27 -6.20 2.98
C GLY A 160 -2.09 -6.78 3.75
N VAL A 161 -0.96 -6.97 3.09
CA VAL A 161 0.29 -7.44 3.71
C VAL A 161 0.85 -6.32 4.59
N ARG A 162 0.99 -6.61 5.86
CA ARG A 162 1.59 -5.70 6.86
C ARG A 162 2.89 -6.22 7.43
N HIS A 163 3.13 -7.51 7.29
CA HIS A 163 4.31 -8.19 7.77
C HIS A 163 4.71 -9.24 6.76
N LEU A 164 5.95 -9.18 6.30
CA LEU A 164 6.58 -10.25 5.55
C LEU A 164 7.35 -11.10 6.55
N GLN A 165 6.97 -12.35 6.70
CA GLN A 165 7.65 -13.30 7.61
C GLN A 165 9.10 -13.47 7.22
N ALA A 166 9.32 -13.66 5.92
CA ALA A 166 10.65 -13.67 5.34
C ALA A 166 10.64 -13.11 3.92
N VAL A 167 11.77 -12.52 3.54
CA VAL A 167 12.11 -12.13 2.18
C VAL A 167 13.28 -13.01 1.74
N PHE A 168 13.03 -13.85 0.73
CA PHE A 168 14.03 -14.74 0.16
C PHE A 168 14.68 -14.11 -1.05
N VAL A 169 15.99 -14.25 -1.16
CA VAL A 169 16.75 -13.88 -2.36
C VAL A 169 17.38 -15.16 -2.90
N THR A 170 17.07 -15.52 -4.13
CA THR A 170 17.62 -16.72 -4.76
C THR A 170 19.06 -16.52 -5.20
N HIS A 171 19.38 -15.34 -5.77
CA HIS A 171 20.72 -14.92 -6.14
C HIS A 171 20.80 -13.39 -6.25
N ALA A 172 22.03 -12.86 -6.33
CA ALA A 172 22.27 -11.43 -6.23
C ALA A 172 22.22 -10.67 -7.56
N ASP A 173 21.66 -11.25 -8.61
CA ASP A 173 21.51 -10.57 -9.89
C ASP A 173 20.43 -9.47 -9.81
N LYS A 174 20.62 -8.42 -10.58
CA LYS A 174 19.77 -7.22 -10.53
C LYS A 174 18.30 -7.51 -10.76
N ASP A 175 17.98 -8.44 -11.62
CA ASP A 175 16.62 -8.87 -11.96
C ASP A 175 15.94 -9.68 -10.86
N HIS A 176 16.66 -10.05 -9.79
CA HIS A 176 16.14 -10.72 -8.60
C HIS A 176 16.21 -9.88 -7.34
N CYS A 177 17.19 -8.98 -7.22
CA CYS A 177 17.43 -8.27 -5.95
C CYS A 177 17.21 -6.75 -5.98
N SER A 178 17.06 -6.10 -7.15
CA SER A 178 17.05 -4.62 -7.19
C SER A 178 15.96 -3.97 -6.36
N GLY A 179 14.72 -4.46 -6.39
CA GLY A 179 13.63 -3.94 -5.60
C GLY A 179 13.71 -4.33 -4.12
N ILE A 180 14.39 -5.45 -3.80
CA ILE A 180 14.67 -5.80 -2.40
C ILE A 180 15.69 -4.81 -1.82
N ILE A 181 16.72 -4.44 -2.58
CA ILE A 181 17.68 -3.40 -2.17
C ILE A 181 16.96 -2.07 -1.96
N GLU A 182 16.09 -1.65 -2.90
CA GLU A 182 15.25 -0.46 -2.75
C GLU A 182 14.39 -0.53 -1.46
N LEU A 183 13.80 -1.69 -1.17
CA LEU A 183 12.99 -1.90 0.03
C LEU A 183 13.82 -1.76 1.31
N LEU A 184 15.02 -2.34 1.34
CA LEU A 184 15.93 -2.26 2.48
C LEU A 184 16.48 -0.86 2.69
N GLU A 185 16.77 -0.11 1.62
CA GLU A 185 17.23 1.28 1.69
C GLU A 185 16.17 2.21 2.28
N GLU A 186 14.91 2.05 1.86
CA GLU A 186 13.79 2.86 2.37
C GLU A 186 13.24 2.36 3.71
N TYR A 187 13.65 1.18 4.18
CA TYR A 187 13.16 0.64 5.45
C TYR A 187 13.57 1.53 6.65
N PRO A 188 12.68 1.80 7.64
CA PRO A 188 11.36 1.23 7.83
C PRO A 188 10.30 1.84 6.90
N VAL A 189 9.56 0.98 6.19
CA VAL A 189 8.47 1.38 5.31
C VAL A 189 7.16 1.40 6.09
N ARG A 190 6.44 2.52 6.02
CA ARG A 190 5.21 2.69 6.77
C ARG A 190 4.14 1.67 6.36
N GLY A 191 3.68 0.89 7.33
CA GLY A 191 2.65 -0.13 7.16
C GLY A 191 3.16 -1.48 6.67
N LEU A 192 4.48 -1.67 6.58
CA LEU A 192 5.12 -2.95 6.25
C LEU A 192 6.30 -3.21 7.18
N THR A 193 6.36 -4.41 7.73
CA THR A 193 7.51 -4.90 8.51
C THR A 193 8.07 -6.17 7.90
N ILE A 194 9.36 -6.45 8.14
CA ILE A 194 10.07 -7.63 7.64
C ILE A 194 10.62 -8.38 8.85
N GLY A 195 10.34 -9.69 8.93
CA GLY A 195 10.83 -10.58 9.97
C GLY A 195 12.28 -10.97 9.74
N SER A 196 12.57 -11.55 8.58
CA SER A 196 13.94 -11.93 8.19
C SER A 196 14.21 -11.72 6.71
N LEU A 197 15.48 -11.50 6.38
CA LEU A 197 16.03 -11.59 5.05
C LEU A 197 16.77 -12.92 4.93
N VAL A 198 16.38 -13.76 4.00
CA VAL A 198 16.99 -15.07 3.76
C VAL A 198 17.85 -15.00 2.52
N LEU A 199 19.13 -15.16 2.69
CA LEU A 199 20.13 -15.13 1.62
C LEU A 199 20.68 -16.55 1.35
N PRO A 200 21.12 -16.85 0.13
CA PRO A 200 21.79 -18.11 -0.15
C PRO A 200 23.09 -18.24 0.65
N SER A 201 23.34 -19.43 1.20
CA SER A 201 24.59 -19.73 1.88
C SER A 201 25.69 -19.92 0.83
N ILE A 202 26.46 -18.88 0.59
CA ILE A 202 27.58 -18.86 -0.35
C ILE A 202 28.88 -18.52 0.40
N ASP A 203 30.01 -18.83 -0.22
CA ASP A 203 31.31 -18.48 0.35
C ASP A 203 31.52 -16.96 0.30
N ARG A 204 31.89 -16.35 1.42
CA ARG A 204 32.04 -14.89 1.52
C ARG A 204 33.05 -14.28 0.55
N GLU A 205 34.05 -15.05 0.15
CA GLU A 205 35.05 -14.59 -0.83
C GLU A 205 34.46 -14.47 -2.24
N SER A 206 33.44 -15.29 -2.56
CA SER A 206 32.73 -15.27 -3.82
C SER A 206 31.43 -14.45 -3.83
N ALA A 207 31.11 -13.82 -2.69
CA ALA A 207 29.90 -13.02 -2.55
C ALA A 207 29.98 -11.74 -3.38
N ASP A 208 28.95 -11.54 -4.26
CA ASP A 208 28.77 -10.36 -5.07
C ASP A 208 28.59 -9.08 -4.21
N GLU A 209 28.86 -7.93 -4.79
CA GLU A 209 28.66 -6.62 -4.16
C GLU A 209 27.21 -6.40 -3.73
N GLN A 210 26.23 -6.82 -4.55
CA GLN A 210 24.81 -6.71 -4.23
C GLN A 210 24.41 -7.58 -3.03
N TYR A 211 24.99 -8.77 -2.92
CA TYR A 211 24.81 -9.67 -1.78
C TYR A 211 25.26 -8.99 -0.47
N LYS A 212 26.50 -8.48 -0.47
CA LYS A 212 27.07 -7.79 0.69
C LYS A 212 26.26 -6.55 1.08
N ARG A 213 25.80 -5.80 0.07
CA ARG A 213 24.96 -4.62 0.27
C ARG A 213 23.62 -4.96 0.94
N MET A 214 22.94 -6.03 0.50
CA MET A 214 21.68 -6.47 1.11
C MET A 214 21.90 -6.90 2.57
N GLU A 215 22.97 -7.66 2.84
CA GLU A 215 23.35 -8.10 4.18
C GLU A 215 23.58 -6.88 5.10
N GLU A 216 24.40 -5.93 4.69
CA GLU A 216 24.71 -4.72 5.43
C GLU A 216 23.49 -3.84 5.69
N LEU A 217 22.65 -3.62 4.67
CA LEU A 217 21.41 -2.86 4.78
C LEU A 217 20.45 -3.51 5.78
N ALA A 218 20.23 -4.82 5.68
CA ALA A 218 19.33 -5.54 6.57
C ALA A 218 19.80 -5.48 8.02
N MET A 219 21.08 -5.76 8.26
CA MET A 219 21.69 -5.66 9.60
C MET A 219 21.62 -4.24 10.15
N GLY A 220 21.94 -3.23 9.35
CA GLY A 220 21.89 -1.81 9.74
C GLY A 220 20.47 -1.33 10.07
N LYS A 221 19.44 -2.00 9.55
CA LYS A 221 18.02 -1.73 9.82
C LYS A 221 17.42 -2.62 10.91
N GLY A 222 18.21 -3.51 11.52
CA GLY A 222 17.77 -4.43 12.57
C GLY A 222 16.90 -5.59 12.04
N ILE A 223 16.96 -5.89 10.74
CA ILE A 223 16.30 -7.05 10.14
C ILE A 223 17.22 -8.26 10.34
N ARG A 224 16.65 -9.38 10.79
CA ARG A 224 17.40 -10.64 10.93
C ARG A 224 17.85 -11.14 9.56
N VAL A 225 19.12 -11.50 9.42
CA VAL A 225 19.65 -12.14 8.22
C VAL A 225 19.85 -13.62 8.52
N GLU A 226 19.27 -14.47 7.69
CA GLU A 226 19.37 -15.92 7.75
C GLU A 226 20.01 -16.43 6.46
N TYR A 227 20.72 -17.55 6.54
CA TYR A 227 21.40 -18.13 5.39
C TYR A 227 20.85 -19.51 5.13
N MET A 228 20.49 -19.76 3.88
CA MET A 228 19.88 -21.02 3.46
C MET A 228 20.71 -21.71 2.40
N GLY A 229 21.08 -22.96 2.67
CA GLY A 229 21.85 -23.81 1.77
C GLY A 229 20.99 -24.89 1.11
N ARG A 230 21.61 -25.63 0.21
CA ARG A 230 20.96 -26.74 -0.51
C ARG A 230 20.44 -27.82 0.44
N GLY A 231 19.18 -28.19 0.29
CA GLY A 231 18.53 -29.26 1.09
C GLY A 231 17.94 -28.78 2.41
N GLN A 232 18.11 -27.50 2.79
CA GLN A 232 17.39 -26.93 3.91
C GLN A 232 15.95 -26.59 3.53
N GLN A 233 15.05 -26.72 4.49
CA GLN A 233 13.63 -26.45 4.33
C GLN A 233 13.17 -25.55 5.48
N ILE A 234 12.24 -24.68 5.20
CA ILE A 234 11.52 -23.91 6.23
C ILE A 234 10.12 -24.54 6.31
N GLU A 235 9.81 -25.10 7.46
CA GLU A 235 8.48 -25.59 7.76
C GLU A 235 7.74 -24.52 8.54
N ASP A 236 6.63 -24.03 8.02
CA ASP A 236 5.85 -23.00 8.62
C ASP A 236 4.38 -23.40 8.66
N GLY A 237 3.99 -24.06 9.74
CA GLY A 237 2.63 -24.51 9.98
C GLY A 237 2.12 -25.57 8.99
N GLU A 238 0.86 -25.93 9.12
CA GLU A 238 0.17 -26.80 8.14
C GLU A 238 -0.14 -25.99 6.87
N MET A 239 0.39 -26.45 5.73
CA MET A 239 -0.02 -25.97 4.41
C MET A 239 -1.40 -26.55 4.06
#